data_0a8430124b8d122fc19bbd272a789013
#
_entry.id   0a8430124b8d122fc19bbd272a789013
#
_cell.length_a   1.000
_cell.length_b   1.000
_cell.length_c   1.000
_cell.angle_alpha   90.00
_cell.angle_beta   90.00
_cell.angle_gamma   90.00
#
_symmetry.space_group_name_H-M   'P 1'
#
loop_
_entity.id
_entity.type
_entity.pdbx_description
1 polymer ?
#
loop_
_entity_poly.entity_id
_entity_poly.type
_entity_poly.pdbx_seq_one_letter_code
_entity_poly.pdbx_strand_id
1 'polypeptide(L)'
;MTEVKEHNTFYSEEGVNEKNTNGVDTLWKHAVYNAKKKDYFDLEKECYLCTKHEVPLIRFHAFDDYEEVNAFFSTRFGGESTGYLSSLNLGFERGDSLETVERNYQRICKSAGIHAGNLVLSDQVHDTKIRYVTKEDSCMEQIKKKLKGIDGLVTDQREICLATSY
;
A
#
# COMPACT_ATOMS: atom_id res chain seq x y z
N MET A 1 -28.15 -26.39 -6.79
CA MET A 1 -28.39 -25.01 -7.21
C MET A 1 -28.00 -24.17 -6.01
N THR A 2 -26.78 -23.70 -5.99
CA THR A 2 -26.23 -22.91 -4.89
C THR A 2 -26.13 -21.48 -5.40
N GLU A 3 -26.94 -20.61 -4.84
CA GLU A 3 -26.94 -19.18 -5.16
C GLU A 3 -25.57 -18.57 -4.79
N VAL A 4 -24.93 -18.00 -5.79
CA VAL A 4 -23.78 -17.12 -5.61
C VAL A 4 -24.32 -15.80 -5.09
N LYS A 5 -24.06 -15.50 -3.82
CA LYS A 5 -24.32 -14.18 -3.25
C LYS A 5 -23.40 -13.17 -3.94
N GLU A 6 -24.00 -12.27 -4.70
CA GLU A 6 -23.35 -11.05 -5.17
C GLU A 6 -22.90 -10.24 -3.95
N HIS A 7 -21.61 -10.16 -3.71
CA HIS A 7 -21.04 -9.29 -2.71
C HIS A 7 -21.11 -7.84 -3.18
N ASN A 8 -21.95 -7.12 -2.53
CA ASN A 8 -22.33 -5.75 -2.80
C ASN A 8 -21.22 -4.77 -2.47
N THR A 9 -20.77 -4.13 -3.49
CA THR A 9 -20.07 -2.88 -3.65
C THR A 9 -20.46 -1.80 -2.64
N PHE A 10 -19.56 -1.53 -1.70
CA PHE A 10 -19.52 -0.28 -0.96
C PHE A 10 -18.51 0.69 -1.59
N TYR A 11 -18.69 1.07 -2.84
CA TYR A 11 -17.92 2.16 -3.43
C TYR A 11 -18.75 2.86 -4.51
N SER A 12 -19.08 4.13 -4.27
CA SER A 12 -19.69 5.02 -5.26
C SER A 12 -18.72 5.27 -6.42
N GLU A 13 -19.24 5.17 -7.63
CA GLU A 13 -18.56 5.53 -8.87
C GLU A 13 -18.42 7.05 -8.97
N GLU A 14 -17.32 7.62 -8.48
CA GLU A 14 -16.95 9.00 -8.80
C GLU A 14 -15.43 9.13 -9.01
N GLY A 15 -15.05 9.42 -10.25
CA GLY A 15 -13.80 10.11 -10.59
C GLY A 15 -12.54 9.26 -10.77
N VAL A 16 -12.52 8.36 -11.75
CA VAL A 16 -11.27 7.77 -12.25
C VAL A 16 -10.57 8.79 -13.16
N ASN A 17 -9.39 9.24 -12.77
CA ASN A 17 -8.55 10.09 -13.61
C ASN A 17 -7.82 9.22 -14.64
N GLU A 18 -8.37 9.08 -15.84
CA GLU A 18 -7.90 8.19 -16.92
C GLU A 18 -6.42 8.39 -17.33
N LYS A 19 -5.81 9.51 -17.00
CA LYS A 19 -4.44 9.84 -17.44
C LYS A 19 -3.33 9.08 -16.71
N ASN A 20 -3.62 8.48 -15.53
CA ASN A 20 -2.59 7.82 -14.70
C ASN A 20 -2.71 6.28 -14.67
N THR A 21 -3.78 5.70 -15.18
CA THR A 21 -4.04 4.26 -15.08
C THR A 21 -3.39 3.43 -16.18
N ASN A 22 -3.23 3.97 -17.39
CA ASN A 22 -2.76 3.21 -18.56
C ASN A 22 -1.40 2.53 -18.33
N GLY A 23 -0.47 3.19 -17.63
CA GLY A 23 0.85 2.62 -17.34
C GLY A 23 0.80 1.49 -16.32
N VAL A 24 0.01 1.66 -15.25
CA VAL A 24 -0.10 0.66 -14.18
C VAL A 24 -0.88 -0.56 -14.64
N ASP A 25 -1.94 -0.37 -15.43
CA ASP A 25 -2.72 -1.46 -16.00
C ASP A 25 -1.88 -2.32 -16.95
N THR A 26 -1.02 -1.69 -17.75
CA THR A 26 -0.10 -2.40 -18.65
C THR A 26 0.91 -3.22 -17.86
N LEU A 27 1.51 -2.65 -16.82
CA LEU A 27 2.45 -3.36 -15.97
C LEU A 27 1.78 -4.50 -15.19
N TRP A 28 0.54 -4.31 -14.71
CA TRP A 28 -0.24 -5.35 -14.07
C TRP A 28 -0.50 -6.52 -15.01
N LYS A 29 -0.99 -6.27 -16.22
CA LYS A 29 -1.21 -7.31 -17.24
C LYS A 29 0.07 -8.07 -17.57
N HIS A 30 1.21 -7.37 -17.63
CA HIS A 30 2.50 -8.00 -17.87
C HIS A 30 2.95 -8.88 -16.68
N ALA A 31 2.73 -8.43 -15.45
CA ALA A 31 3.02 -9.20 -14.24
C ALA A 31 2.17 -10.48 -14.18
N VAL A 32 0.87 -10.38 -14.45
CA VAL A 32 -0.05 -11.53 -14.53
C VAL A 32 0.39 -12.52 -15.60
N TYR A 33 0.71 -12.04 -16.80
CA TYR A 33 1.21 -12.89 -17.89
C TYR A 33 2.48 -13.64 -17.49
N ASN A 34 3.46 -12.97 -16.89
CA ASN A 34 4.70 -13.57 -16.48
C ASN A 34 4.53 -14.57 -15.32
N ALA A 35 3.63 -14.31 -14.39
CA ALA A 35 3.30 -15.24 -13.32
C ALA A 35 2.69 -16.54 -13.87
N LYS A 36 1.70 -16.43 -14.75
CA LYS A 36 1.07 -17.59 -15.41
C LYS A 36 2.05 -18.41 -16.24
N LYS A 37 2.98 -17.76 -16.95
CA LYS A 37 3.98 -18.44 -17.78
C LYS A 37 4.96 -19.29 -16.96
N LYS A 38 5.15 -18.97 -15.67
CA LYS A 38 6.11 -19.68 -14.81
C LYS A 38 5.48 -20.80 -14.00
N ASP A 39 4.16 -21.03 -14.10
CA ASP A 39 3.37 -22.03 -13.34
C ASP A 39 3.54 -21.96 -11.80
N TYR A 40 4.08 -20.85 -11.26
CA TYR A 40 4.32 -20.72 -9.84
C TYR A 40 3.13 -20.16 -9.07
N PHE A 41 2.27 -19.35 -9.74
CA PHE A 41 1.35 -18.52 -9.02
C PHE A 41 0.28 -17.93 -9.95
N ASP A 42 -0.97 -18.11 -9.62
CA ASP A 42 -2.07 -17.43 -10.31
C ASP A 42 -2.33 -16.09 -9.61
N LEU A 43 -1.64 -15.04 -10.06
CA LEU A 43 -1.66 -13.73 -9.44
C LEU A 43 -3.08 -13.16 -9.30
N GLU A 44 -3.96 -13.41 -10.28
CA GLU A 44 -5.34 -12.93 -10.26
C GLU A 44 -6.23 -13.63 -9.23
N LYS A 45 -5.85 -14.83 -8.77
CA LYS A 45 -6.54 -15.51 -7.67
C LYS A 45 -6.13 -15.01 -6.30
N GLU A 46 -4.91 -14.49 -6.19
CA GLU A 46 -4.34 -14.09 -4.90
C GLU A 46 -4.49 -12.61 -4.63
N CYS A 47 -4.42 -11.78 -5.68
CA CYS A 47 -4.51 -10.34 -5.53
C CYS A 47 -5.07 -9.64 -6.77
N TYR A 48 -5.48 -8.41 -6.60
CA TYR A 48 -6.05 -7.57 -7.65
C TYR A 48 -5.55 -6.13 -7.57
N LEU A 49 -5.56 -5.44 -8.72
CA LEU A 49 -5.20 -4.03 -8.80
C LEU A 49 -6.45 -3.15 -8.58
N CYS A 50 -6.40 -2.34 -7.54
CA CYS A 50 -7.42 -1.32 -7.26
C CYS A 50 -6.94 0.04 -7.79
N THR A 51 -7.61 0.55 -8.82
CA THR A 51 -7.29 1.85 -9.47
C THR A 51 -8.31 2.94 -9.17
N LYS A 52 -9.20 2.73 -8.21
CA LYS A 52 -10.30 3.66 -7.88
C LYS A 52 -9.83 5.01 -7.33
N HIS A 53 -8.60 5.08 -6.83
CA HIS A 53 -8.03 6.25 -6.17
C HIS A 53 -6.77 6.75 -6.88
N GLU A 54 -6.25 7.91 -6.45
CA GLU A 54 -5.08 8.55 -7.06
C GLU A 54 -3.82 7.67 -7.03
N VAL A 55 -3.63 6.90 -5.97
CA VAL A 55 -2.56 5.90 -5.86
C VAL A 55 -3.15 4.52 -6.10
N PRO A 56 -2.79 3.84 -7.19
CA PRO A 56 -3.21 2.46 -7.42
C PRO A 56 -2.59 1.52 -6.39
N LEU A 57 -3.43 0.65 -5.82
CA LEU A 57 -3.04 -0.28 -4.77
C LEU A 57 -3.24 -1.72 -5.23
N ILE A 58 -2.34 -2.61 -4.85
CA ILE A 58 -2.53 -4.05 -4.99
C ILE A 58 -3.17 -4.55 -3.70
N ARG A 59 -4.33 -5.20 -3.82
CA ARG A 59 -5.10 -5.79 -2.73
C ARG A 59 -5.03 -7.30 -2.78
N PHE A 60 -5.30 -7.98 -1.67
CA PHE A 60 -5.17 -9.43 -1.53
C PHE A 60 -6.52 -10.06 -1.20
N HIS A 61 -6.96 -11.03 -2.01
CA HIS A 61 -8.22 -11.74 -1.78
C HIS A 61 -8.29 -12.47 -0.44
N ALA A 62 -7.15 -12.87 0.10
CA ALA A 62 -7.06 -13.50 1.42
C ALA A 62 -7.63 -12.63 2.57
N PHE A 63 -7.77 -11.32 2.35
CA PHE A 63 -8.29 -10.39 3.35
C PHE A 63 -9.68 -9.84 3.03
N ASP A 64 -10.29 -10.22 1.90
CA ASP A 64 -11.59 -9.67 1.49
C ASP A 64 -12.73 -10.00 2.47
N ASP A 65 -12.63 -11.12 3.20
CA ASP A 65 -13.63 -11.56 4.19
C ASP A 65 -13.41 -10.94 5.60
N TYR A 66 -12.36 -10.14 5.78
CA TYR A 66 -12.00 -9.55 7.07
C TYR A 66 -12.18 -8.03 7.04
N GLU A 67 -13.36 -7.56 7.47
CA GLU A 67 -13.68 -6.12 7.47
C GLU A 67 -12.73 -5.26 8.31
N GLU A 68 -12.12 -5.86 9.36
CA GLU A 68 -11.19 -5.15 10.23
C GLU A 68 -9.75 -5.11 9.69
N VAL A 69 -9.44 -5.81 8.61
CA VAL A 69 -8.08 -5.87 8.04
C VAL A 69 -8.01 -5.14 6.71
N ASN A 70 -7.13 -4.16 6.62
CA ASN A 70 -6.87 -3.40 5.40
C ASN A 70 -5.43 -3.64 4.94
N ALA A 71 -5.21 -4.70 4.15
CA ALA A 71 -3.91 -5.07 3.64
C ALA A 71 -3.72 -4.66 2.17
N PHE A 72 -2.59 -4.03 1.85
CA PHE A 72 -2.30 -3.61 0.49
C PHE A 72 -0.79 -3.41 0.25
N PHE A 73 -0.42 -3.45 -1.02
CA PHE A 73 0.85 -2.94 -1.52
C PHE A 73 0.63 -1.67 -2.35
N SER A 74 1.48 -0.67 -2.19
CA SER A 74 1.48 0.48 -3.09
C SER A 74 2.15 0.13 -4.42
N THR A 75 1.68 0.77 -5.48
CA THR A 75 2.45 0.84 -6.72
C THR A 75 3.38 2.06 -6.68
N ARG A 76 4.24 2.20 -7.69
CA ARG A 76 5.06 3.41 -7.85
C ARG A 76 4.33 4.62 -8.44
N PHE A 77 3.04 4.49 -8.72
CA PHE A 77 2.23 5.50 -9.44
C PHE A 77 1.39 6.35 -8.48
N GLY A 78 0.98 7.53 -8.94
CA GLY A 78 0.04 8.39 -8.22
C GLY A 78 0.68 9.34 -7.20
N GLY A 79 2.00 9.42 -7.16
CA GLY A 79 2.74 10.38 -6.33
C GLY A 79 3.12 11.67 -7.06
N GLU A 80 3.86 12.52 -6.36
CA GLU A 80 4.32 13.84 -6.84
C GLU A 80 5.81 13.90 -7.15
N SER A 81 6.56 12.83 -6.89
CA SER A 81 7.98 12.76 -7.20
C SER A 81 8.24 12.81 -8.71
N THR A 82 9.35 13.39 -9.11
CA THR A 82 9.74 13.60 -10.50
C THR A 82 11.06 12.90 -10.85
N GLY A 83 11.41 12.91 -12.13
CA GLY A 83 12.66 12.31 -12.60
C GLY A 83 12.74 10.81 -12.33
N TYR A 84 13.88 10.34 -11.85
CA TYR A 84 14.10 8.91 -11.58
C TYR A 84 13.27 8.38 -10.38
N LEU A 85 12.78 9.26 -9.52
CA LEU A 85 11.91 8.94 -8.38
C LEU A 85 10.41 8.90 -8.73
N SER A 86 10.07 9.19 -9.98
CA SER A 86 8.67 9.28 -10.43
C SER A 86 7.93 7.94 -10.29
N SER A 87 6.75 7.99 -9.65
CA SER A 87 6.12 9.18 -9.08
C SER A 87 5.89 9.07 -7.56
N LEU A 88 5.79 7.86 -6.99
CA LEU A 88 5.46 7.64 -5.58
C LEU A 88 6.70 7.21 -4.80
N ASN A 89 7.66 8.13 -4.61
CA ASN A 89 8.77 7.86 -3.72
C ASN A 89 8.33 8.02 -2.26
N LEU A 90 8.56 6.98 -1.47
CA LEU A 90 8.27 6.93 -0.02
C LEU A 90 9.56 6.90 0.82
N GLY A 91 10.73 7.00 0.18
CA GLY A 91 12.03 7.01 0.84
C GLY A 91 12.53 8.41 1.14
N PHE A 92 12.73 8.74 2.42
CA PHE A 92 13.18 10.06 2.87
C PHE A 92 14.63 10.42 2.46
N GLU A 93 15.47 9.42 2.20
CA GLU A 93 16.90 9.61 1.93
C GLU A 93 17.26 9.38 0.44
N ARG A 94 16.27 9.46 -0.45
CA ARG A 94 16.46 9.13 -1.88
C ARG A 94 16.62 10.36 -2.79
N GLY A 95 16.62 11.58 -2.25
CA GLY A 95 16.87 12.81 -3.01
C GLY A 95 15.64 13.67 -3.30
N ASP A 96 14.44 13.25 -2.88
CA ASP A 96 13.26 14.14 -2.85
C ASP A 96 13.30 15.11 -1.69
N SER A 97 12.53 16.19 -1.80
CA SER A 97 12.26 17.04 -0.64
C SER A 97 11.43 16.28 0.38
N LEU A 98 11.67 16.56 1.66
CA LEU A 98 10.89 15.99 2.76
C LEU A 98 9.38 16.19 2.55
N GLU A 99 8.99 17.38 2.12
CA GLU A 99 7.62 17.75 1.86
C GLU A 99 6.97 16.91 0.74
N THR A 100 7.71 16.59 -0.33
CA THR A 100 7.22 15.72 -1.41
C THR A 100 6.98 14.30 -0.89
N VAL A 101 7.90 13.75 -0.10
CA VAL A 101 7.74 12.41 0.49
C VAL A 101 6.54 12.38 1.44
N GLU A 102 6.35 13.41 2.27
CA GLU A 102 5.18 13.52 3.16
C GLU A 102 3.87 13.56 2.38
N ARG A 103 3.80 14.33 1.30
CA ARG A 103 2.62 14.36 0.42
C ARG A 103 2.36 13.00 -0.22
N ASN A 104 3.39 12.27 -0.62
CA ASN A 104 3.25 10.91 -1.12
C ASN A 104 2.66 9.96 -0.06
N TYR A 105 3.10 10.05 1.19
CA TYR A 105 2.48 9.30 2.29
C TYR A 105 1.02 9.68 2.51
N GLN A 106 0.68 10.95 2.47
CA GLN A 106 -0.71 11.41 2.59
C GLN A 106 -1.59 10.86 1.44
N ARG A 107 -1.07 10.84 0.22
CA ARG A 107 -1.78 10.32 -0.97
C ARG A 107 -2.04 8.82 -0.86
N ILE A 108 -1.05 8.03 -0.48
CA ILE A 108 -1.25 6.59 -0.30
C ILE A 108 -2.22 6.30 0.85
N CYS A 109 -2.08 6.99 1.98
CA CYS A 109 -3.00 6.84 3.11
C CYS A 109 -4.44 7.17 2.72
N LYS A 110 -4.65 8.30 2.00
CA LYS A 110 -5.97 8.67 1.46
C LYS A 110 -6.53 7.60 0.53
N SER A 111 -5.71 7.06 -0.38
CA SER A 111 -6.13 6.02 -1.32
C SER A 111 -6.43 4.69 -0.64
N ALA A 112 -5.79 4.40 0.47
CA ALA A 112 -6.03 3.21 1.28
C ALA A 112 -7.17 3.37 2.29
N GLY A 113 -7.72 4.59 2.46
CA GLY A 113 -8.75 4.88 3.45
C GLY A 113 -8.22 4.86 4.89
N ILE A 114 -6.96 5.18 5.10
CA ILE A 114 -6.32 5.22 6.43
C ILE A 114 -5.90 6.64 6.79
N HIS A 115 -5.89 6.94 8.09
CA HIS A 115 -5.36 8.21 8.57
C HIS A 115 -3.83 8.16 8.62
N ALA A 116 -3.15 9.12 8.02
CA ALA A 116 -1.68 9.11 7.93
C ALA A 116 -0.99 9.17 9.32
N GLY A 117 -1.65 9.74 10.32
CA GLY A 117 -1.19 9.74 11.70
C GLY A 117 -1.18 8.37 12.38
N ASN A 118 -1.84 7.37 11.79
CA ASN A 118 -1.89 6.00 12.32
C ASN A 118 -0.78 5.10 11.74
N LEU A 119 0.10 5.66 10.91
CA LEU A 119 1.15 4.91 10.24
C LEU A 119 2.35 4.71 11.16
N VAL A 120 2.82 3.48 11.27
CA VAL A 120 4.06 3.10 11.94
C VAL A 120 4.99 2.42 10.94
N LEU A 121 6.19 2.95 10.77
CA LEU A 121 7.19 2.45 9.83
C LEU A 121 8.33 1.75 10.54
N SER A 122 8.70 0.57 10.06
CA SER A 122 9.95 -0.10 10.44
C SER A 122 11.12 0.39 9.56
N ASP A 123 12.31 0.38 10.14
CA ASP A 123 13.57 0.57 9.43
C ASP A 123 14.34 -0.76 9.43
N GLN A 124 14.05 -1.58 8.45
CA GLN A 124 14.54 -2.96 8.35
C GLN A 124 16.05 -2.98 8.14
N VAL A 125 16.72 -3.84 8.88
CA VAL A 125 18.17 -4.09 8.82
C VAL A 125 18.50 -5.54 8.51
N HIS A 126 17.50 -6.37 8.15
CA HIS A 126 17.61 -7.80 7.90
C HIS A 126 18.06 -8.59 9.13
N ASP A 127 17.51 -8.23 10.29
CA ASP A 127 17.67 -8.90 11.57
C ASP A 127 16.35 -9.60 11.96
N THR A 128 16.27 -10.20 13.13
CA THR A 128 15.10 -10.94 13.64
C THR A 128 14.28 -10.19 14.67
N LYS A 129 14.53 -8.88 14.83
CA LYS A 129 13.87 -8.05 15.84
C LYS A 129 12.45 -7.69 15.43
N ILE A 130 11.49 -8.12 16.26
CA ILE A 130 10.08 -7.79 16.15
C ILE A 130 9.69 -6.87 17.30
N ARG A 131 8.94 -5.82 17.02
CA ARG A 131 8.42 -4.90 18.04
C ARG A 131 6.89 -4.90 18.06
N TYR A 132 6.33 -5.04 19.26
CA TYR A 132 4.94 -4.73 19.50
C TYR A 132 4.77 -3.20 19.55
N VAL A 133 3.84 -2.69 18.74
CA VAL A 133 3.59 -1.24 18.60
C VAL A 133 2.19 -0.87 19.08
N THR A 134 2.08 0.34 19.61
CA THR A 134 0.85 0.92 20.15
C THR A 134 0.52 2.24 19.46
N LYS A 135 -0.62 2.85 19.80
CA LYS A 135 -0.99 4.19 19.29
C LYS A 135 0.04 5.28 19.64
N GLU A 136 0.85 5.08 20.66
CA GLU A 136 1.93 6.02 21.04
C GLU A 136 3.08 6.00 20.03
N ASP A 137 3.26 4.90 19.31
CA ASP A 137 4.27 4.76 18.23
C ASP A 137 3.79 5.38 16.91
N SER A 138 2.51 5.70 16.78
CA SER A 138 1.91 6.28 15.59
C SER A 138 1.81 7.80 15.67
N CYS A 139 2.47 8.51 14.77
CA CYS A 139 2.41 9.97 14.66
C CYS A 139 2.92 10.41 13.29
N MET A 140 2.30 11.43 12.69
CA MET A 140 2.78 12.02 11.42
C MET A 140 4.23 12.48 11.49
N GLU A 141 4.65 13.04 12.63
CA GLU A 141 6.05 13.45 12.82
C GLU A 141 7.00 12.26 12.94
N GLN A 142 6.48 11.08 13.30
CA GLN A 142 7.27 9.86 13.44
C GLN A 142 7.37 9.05 12.14
N ILE A 143 6.60 9.37 11.10
CA ILE A 143 6.82 8.80 9.75
C ILE A 143 8.28 9.00 9.33
N LYS A 144 8.88 10.12 9.70
CA LYS A 144 10.30 10.43 9.51
C LYS A 144 11.22 9.61 10.42
N LYS A 145 10.70 9.15 11.56
CA LYS A 145 11.44 8.41 12.59
C LYS A 145 11.02 6.95 12.53
N LYS A 146 11.39 6.28 11.44
CA LYS A 146 11.24 4.82 11.37
C LYS A 146 11.77 4.18 12.66
N LEU A 147 11.13 3.12 13.13
CA LEU A 147 11.62 2.35 14.26
C LEU A 147 12.91 1.64 13.86
N LYS A 148 14.04 2.26 14.21
CA LYS A 148 15.38 1.84 13.78
C LYS A 148 15.74 0.45 14.24
N GLY A 149 16.26 -0.36 13.29
CA GLY A 149 16.73 -1.72 13.57
C GLY A 149 15.62 -2.68 13.93
N ILE A 150 14.37 -2.41 13.51
CA ILE A 150 13.20 -3.28 13.70
C ILE A 150 12.77 -3.81 12.35
N ASP A 151 12.76 -5.14 12.21
CA ASP A 151 12.44 -5.83 10.97
C ASP A 151 10.97 -6.28 10.89
N GLY A 152 10.33 -6.51 12.03
CA GLY A 152 8.93 -6.86 12.12
C GLY A 152 8.15 -5.99 13.09
N LEU A 153 6.91 -5.67 12.72
CA LEU A 153 5.97 -4.95 13.59
C LEU A 153 4.77 -5.83 13.85
N VAL A 154 4.27 -5.81 15.08
CA VAL A 154 3.04 -6.49 15.49
C VAL A 154 2.22 -5.60 16.38
N THR A 155 0.89 -5.68 16.25
CA THR A 155 -0.07 -4.99 17.13
C THR A 155 -1.36 -5.79 17.23
N ASP A 156 -2.08 -5.62 18.33
CA ASP A 156 -3.48 -6.05 18.51
C ASP A 156 -4.41 -4.84 18.58
N GLN A 157 -3.88 -3.63 18.41
CA GLN A 157 -4.68 -2.42 18.49
C GLN A 157 -5.28 -2.06 17.12
N ARG A 158 -6.55 -1.67 17.16
CA ARG A 158 -7.24 -1.16 15.96
C ARG A 158 -6.72 0.22 15.58
N GLU A 159 -6.91 0.56 14.30
CA GLU A 159 -6.53 1.87 13.74
C GLU A 159 -5.01 2.15 13.76
N ILE A 160 -4.18 1.13 13.82
CA ILE A 160 -2.74 1.24 13.58
C ILE A 160 -2.44 0.65 12.22
N CYS A 161 -1.71 1.37 11.40
CA CYS A 161 -1.24 0.90 10.09
C CYS A 161 0.25 0.55 10.19
N LEU A 162 0.56 -0.73 10.12
CA LEU A 162 1.94 -1.22 10.08
C LEU A 162 2.45 -1.16 8.64
N ALA A 163 3.60 -0.54 8.42
CA ALA A 163 4.17 -0.41 7.09
C ALA A 163 5.67 -0.74 7.05
N THR A 164 6.07 -1.32 5.93
CA THR A 164 7.48 -1.54 5.59
C THR A 164 7.75 -0.93 4.22
N SER A 165 8.98 -0.51 3.98
CA SER A 165 9.44 0.01 2.68
C SER A 165 10.61 -0.81 2.15
N TYR A 166 10.56 -1.19 0.89
CA TYR A 166 11.59 -1.94 0.19
C TYR A 166 12.36 -1.06 -0.79
#